data_1bfd665cdece283b2b2fccf7c97496fd
#
_entry.id   1bfd665cdece283b2b2fccf7c97496fd
#
_cell.length_a   1.000
_cell.length_b   1.000
_cell.length_c   1.000
_cell.angle_alpha   90.00
_cell.angle_beta   90.00
_cell.angle_gamma   90.00
#
_symmetry.space_group_name_H-M   'P 1'
#
loop_
_entity.id
_entity.type
_entity.pdbx_description
1 polymer ?
#
loop_
_entity_poly.entity_id
_entity_poly.type
_entity_poly.pdbx_seq_one_letter_code
_entity_poly.pdbx_strand_id
1 'polypeptide(L)'
;DLHLCDRRQRQMCIRDRYTDTKNCLKYNRKRKDGTAMEHYYQPEIECASRDQIREWQSERLVKTVKQVYEAVEYYRKKMDEKGVRPEDIQSVDDLHKLPFITKEDLREAYPYGLLARPLSDCVRIQSTSGTTGRRVVAFYTQHDLDLWEDCCARAIAAAGGTREDVVHVSYGYGLFTGGAGLHGGSHKIGSMTLPMSSGNTDRQIQFMCDLGSTILCCTPSYAAYLAESICERGLRDKIKLKAGIFGAEAWTEEMRRDIETKLGIKAYDIYGLTEISGPGVAFECSAQNGMHVNEDHFIPEVINPKTGEVLPDGEKGELVFTCITKEAFPLLRYRTRDICILSHERCSCGRTHVKMTKPLGRSDDMLIVKGVNVFPSQIETVLINQGYPANYQILVDRVDNSDTIEVQVEMTPEMKQEDVAIAAREKKIVHGLKNMLGIKVDVSILEPKTITRSEGKAVRVVDKLSLIHI
;
A
#
# COMPACT_ATOMS: atom_id res chain seq x y z
N ASP A 1 46.86 -0.81 -21.06
CA ASP A 1 46.93 -0.34 -19.65
C ASP A 1 45.70 0.43 -19.16
N LEU A 2 44.81 0.84 -20.04
CA LEU A 2 43.55 1.51 -19.66
C LEU A 2 42.41 0.56 -19.20
N HIS A 3 42.54 -0.73 -19.44
CA HIS A 3 41.53 -1.73 -19.04
C HIS A 3 41.69 -2.29 -17.59
N LEU A 4 42.83 -2.08 -16.95
CA LEU A 4 43.12 -2.60 -15.59
C LEU A 4 42.67 -1.65 -14.48
N CYS A 5 42.51 -0.35 -14.76
CA CYS A 5 42.06 0.63 -13.77
C CYS A 5 40.57 0.47 -13.44
N ASP A 6 39.74 0.09 -14.43
CA ASP A 6 38.27 -0.05 -14.27
C ASP A 6 37.85 -1.25 -13.42
N ARG A 7 38.59 -2.35 -13.43
CA ARG A 7 38.32 -3.53 -12.58
C ARG A 7 38.66 -3.31 -11.11
N ARG A 8 39.71 -2.53 -10.77
CA ARG A 8 40.06 -2.23 -9.39
C ARG A 8 39.09 -1.22 -8.76
N GLN A 9 38.61 -0.22 -9.51
CA GLN A 9 37.58 0.70 -9.04
C GLN A 9 36.23 -0.01 -8.83
N ARG A 10 35.82 -0.93 -9.72
CA ARG A 10 34.61 -1.74 -9.54
C ARG A 10 34.71 -2.70 -8.33
N GLN A 11 35.90 -3.27 -8.07
CA GLN A 11 36.10 -4.11 -6.88
C GLN A 11 36.16 -3.31 -5.57
N MET A 12 36.66 -2.05 -5.59
CA MET A 12 36.60 -1.15 -4.44
C MET A 12 35.14 -0.75 -4.12
N CYS A 13 34.35 -0.36 -5.13
CA CYS A 13 32.91 -0.06 -4.93
C CYS A 13 32.09 -1.24 -4.42
N ILE A 14 32.47 -2.49 -4.76
CA ILE A 14 31.82 -3.68 -4.24
C ILE A 14 32.27 -3.97 -2.81
N ARG A 15 33.54 -3.72 -2.47
CA ARG A 15 34.08 -3.95 -1.13
C ARG A 15 33.56 -2.96 -0.10
N ASP A 16 33.34 -1.70 -0.49
CA ASP A 16 32.79 -0.67 0.40
C ASP A 16 31.29 -0.88 0.66
N ARG A 17 30.53 -1.48 -0.27
CA ARG A 17 29.14 -1.88 -0.01
C ARG A 17 29.01 -3.05 1.00
N TYR A 18 30.00 -3.92 1.11
CA TYR A 18 29.97 -5.05 2.05
C TYR A 18 30.50 -4.71 3.46
N THR A 19 31.22 -3.61 3.62
CA THR A 19 31.76 -3.20 4.93
C THR A 19 30.78 -2.36 5.75
N ASP A 20 29.75 -1.81 5.14
CA ASP A 20 28.74 -0.95 5.81
C ASP A 20 27.64 -1.75 6.55
N THR A 21 27.55 -3.07 6.31
CA THR A 21 26.62 -3.96 7.02
C THR A 21 26.95 -4.10 8.52
N LYS A 22 28.13 -3.70 8.98
CA LYS A 22 28.49 -3.66 10.41
C LYS A 22 27.94 -2.43 11.15
N ASN A 23 27.54 -1.38 10.45
CA ASN A 23 26.97 -0.16 11.04
C ASN A 23 25.45 -0.24 11.29
N CYS A 24 24.70 -1.08 10.58
CA CYS A 24 23.26 -1.28 10.81
C CYS A 24 22.91 -1.79 12.23
N LEU A 25 23.83 -2.45 12.92
CA LEU A 25 23.57 -2.99 14.25
C LEU A 25 23.70 -1.98 15.41
N LYS A 26 24.11 -0.74 15.14
CA LYS A 26 24.34 0.26 16.20
C LYS A 26 23.15 1.14 16.56
N TYR A 27 22.02 1.06 15.84
CA TYR A 27 20.92 2.02 15.97
C TYR A 27 19.60 1.44 16.47
N ASN A 28 19.67 0.40 17.32
CA ASN A 28 18.49 0.02 18.10
C ASN A 28 18.35 0.99 19.27
N ARG A 29 17.51 2.00 19.17
CA ARG A 29 17.21 2.91 20.29
C ARG A 29 16.04 2.34 21.09
N LYS A 30 16.25 2.16 22.41
CA LYS A 30 15.14 1.99 23.35
C LYS A 30 14.28 3.25 23.32
N ARG A 31 12.97 3.13 23.37
CA ARG A 31 12.09 4.25 23.64
C ARG A 31 12.55 4.95 24.93
N LYS A 32 12.33 6.29 25.01
CA LYS A 32 12.67 7.07 26.21
C LYS A 32 11.99 6.53 27.49
N ASP A 33 10.89 5.79 27.33
CA ASP A 33 10.14 5.10 28.41
C ASP A 33 10.63 3.66 28.70
N GLY A 34 11.63 3.14 27.97
CA GLY A 34 12.23 1.83 28.21
C GLY A 34 11.46 0.63 27.66
N THR A 35 10.30 0.80 26.98
CA THR A 35 9.34 -0.28 26.74
C THR A 35 9.40 -0.97 25.37
N ALA A 36 10.07 -0.41 24.36
CA ALA A 36 10.24 -1.08 23.06
C ALA A 36 11.55 -0.64 22.37
N MET A 37 12.15 -1.53 21.60
CA MET A 37 13.25 -1.18 20.70
C MET A 37 12.67 -0.71 19.38
N GLU A 38 13.05 0.49 18.94
CA GLU A 38 12.72 0.97 17.60
C GLU A 38 13.78 0.49 16.61
N HIS A 39 13.32 -0.03 15.48
CA HIS A 39 14.18 -0.57 14.43
C HIS A 39 14.15 0.36 13.23
N TYR A 40 15.34 0.79 12.78
CA TYR A 40 15.52 1.59 11.59
C TYR A 40 16.45 0.83 10.63
N TYR A 41 16.18 0.98 9.33
CA TYR A 41 17.08 0.50 8.29
C TYR A 41 18.11 1.57 7.90
N GLN A 42 17.64 2.83 7.76
CA GLN A 42 18.44 4.01 7.41
C GLN A 42 18.11 5.17 8.37
N PRO A 43 18.59 5.10 9.63
CA PRO A 43 18.20 6.05 10.69
C PRO A 43 18.56 7.50 10.37
N GLU A 44 19.65 7.76 9.64
CA GLU A 44 20.07 9.08 9.19
C GLU A 44 19.06 9.72 8.21
N ILE A 45 18.30 8.90 7.48
CA ILE A 45 17.25 9.34 6.56
C ILE A 45 15.91 9.36 7.30
N GLU A 46 15.53 8.24 7.92
CA GLU A 46 14.23 8.07 8.56
C GLU A 46 13.98 9.05 9.72
N CYS A 47 15.06 9.59 10.32
CA CYS A 47 15.03 10.55 11.43
C CYS A 47 15.69 11.90 11.09
N ALA A 48 15.88 12.21 9.80
CA ALA A 48 16.45 13.48 9.36
C ALA A 48 15.58 14.67 9.82
N SER A 49 16.17 15.85 9.97
CA SER A 49 15.39 17.05 10.29
C SER A 49 14.43 17.41 9.17
N ARG A 50 13.34 18.10 9.48
CA ARG A 50 12.39 18.60 8.46
C ARG A 50 13.07 19.51 7.44
N ASP A 51 14.03 20.32 7.88
CA ASP A 51 14.80 21.21 7.02
C ASP A 51 15.64 20.40 6.02
N GLN A 52 16.30 19.34 6.50
CA GLN A 52 17.09 18.44 5.65
C GLN A 52 16.22 17.68 4.63
N ILE A 53 15.05 17.19 5.04
CA ILE A 53 14.10 16.53 4.13
C ILE A 53 13.66 17.53 3.06
N ARG A 54 13.31 18.76 3.43
CA ARG A 54 12.88 19.80 2.51
C ARG A 54 13.98 20.22 1.52
N GLU A 55 15.23 20.26 1.96
CA GLU A 55 16.38 20.50 1.10
C GLU A 55 16.50 19.40 0.04
N TRP A 56 16.52 18.13 0.47
CA TRP A 56 16.55 16.99 -0.47
C TRP A 56 15.37 16.98 -1.44
N GLN A 57 14.18 17.27 -0.96
CA GLN A 57 12.98 17.35 -1.82
C GLN A 57 13.14 18.45 -2.87
N SER A 58 13.63 19.63 -2.49
CA SER A 58 13.81 20.76 -3.41
C SER A 58 14.85 20.44 -4.50
N GLU A 59 16.03 19.97 -4.12
CA GLU A 59 17.08 19.60 -5.07
C GLU A 59 16.64 18.51 -6.06
N ARG A 60 16.00 17.46 -5.53
CA ARG A 60 15.54 16.32 -6.32
C ARG A 60 14.37 16.68 -7.22
N LEU A 61 13.43 17.52 -6.74
CA LEU A 61 12.31 18.01 -7.54
C LEU A 61 12.79 18.80 -8.74
N VAL A 62 13.67 19.80 -8.54
CA VAL A 62 14.23 20.64 -9.61
C VAL A 62 14.91 19.77 -10.67
N LYS A 63 15.72 18.80 -10.24
CA LYS A 63 16.41 17.86 -11.15
C LYS A 63 15.41 17.02 -11.94
N THR A 64 14.39 16.46 -11.27
CA THR A 64 13.40 15.58 -11.90
C THR A 64 12.52 16.35 -12.88
N VAL A 65 12.08 17.56 -12.53
CA VAL A 65 11.28 18.42 -13.43
C VAL A 65 12.04 18.74 -14.71
N LYS A 66 13.31 19.11 -14.60
CA LYS A 66 14.17 19.35 -15.77
C LYS A 66 14.30 18.09 -16.63
N GLN A 67 14.58 16.95 -16.01
CA GLN A 67 14.71 15.66 -16.70
C GLN A 67 13.43 15.30 -17.48
N VAL A 68 12.26 15.35 -16.85
CA VAL A 68 11.01 14.96 -17.53
C VAL A 68 10.60 15.94 -18.62
N TYR A 69 10.86 17.25 -18.44
CA TYR A 69 10.61 18.25 -19.46
C TYR A 69 11.46 18.04 -20.71
N GLU A 70 12.74 17.71 -20.55
CA GLU A 70 13.68 17.45 -21.64
C GLU A 70 13.39 16.10 -22.32
N ALA A 71 13.15 15.04 -21.56
CA ALA A 71 13.08 13.66 -22.06
C ALA A 71 11.68 13.22 -22.48
N VAL A 72 10.61 13.77 -21.90
CA VAL A 72 9.24 13.27 -22.04
C VAL A 72 8.35 14.31 -22.71
N GLU A 73 8.03 14.11 -23.99
CA GLU A 73 7.18 15.03 -24.75
C GLU A 73 5.80 15.28 -24.10
N TYR A 74 5.23 14.27 -23.50
CA TYR A 74 3.94 14.36 -22.81
C TYR A 74 3.97 15.38 -21.66
N TYR A 75 5.04 15.35 -20.82
CA TYR A 75 5.22 16.33 -19.74
C TYR A 75 5.47 17.73 -20.28
N ARG A 76 6.33 17.84 -21.31
CA ARG A 76 6.62 19.13 -21.93
C ARG A 76 5.36 19.80 -22.43
N LYS A 77 4.49 19.08 -23.16
CA LYS A 77 3.21 19.62 -23.64
C LYS A 77 2.33 20.09 -22.48
N LYS A 78 2.13 19.26 -21.47
CA LYS A 78 1.29 19.64 -20.32
C LYS A 78 1.83 20.84 -19.54
N MET A 79 3.14 20.94 -19.39
CA MET A 79 3.77 22.08 -18.71
C MET A 79 3.65 23.35 -19.57
N ASP A 80 3.89 23.25 -20.87
CA ASP A 80 3.75 24.36 -21.83
C ASP A 80 2.32 24.90 -21.89
N GLU A 81 1.32 24.01 -21.92
CA GLU A 81 -0.12 24.36 -21.87
C GLU A 81 -0.49 25.12 -20.59
N LYS A 82 0.17 24.78 -19.47
CA LYS A 82 0.00 25.48 -18.19
C LYS A 82 0.85 26.75 -18.07
N GLY A 83 1.74 27.00 -19.04
CA GLY A 83 2.68 28.13 -19.01
C GLY A 83 3.78 27.99 -17.97
N VAL A 84 4.18 26.75 -17.62
CA VAL A 84 5.21 26.45 -16.62
C VAL A 84 6.46 25.89 -17.30
N ARG A 85 7.61 26.43 -16.95
CA ARG A 85 8.92 25.99 -17.39
C ARG A 85 9.73 25.37 -16.25
N PRO A 86 10.76 24.55 -16.53
CA PRO A 86 11.62 24.01 -15.47
C PRO A 86 12.22 25.08 -14.56
N GLU A 87 12.54 26.25 -15.10
CA GLU A 87 13.13 27.38 -14.38
C GLU A 87 12.17 28.01 -13.34
N ASP A 88 10.86 27.80 -13.50
CA ASP A 88 9.83 28.28 -12.58
C ASP A 88 9.74 27.44 -11.31
N ILE A 89 10.41 26.26 -11.30
CA ILE A 89 10.45 25.33 -10.17
C ILE A 89 11.84 25.39 -9.54
N GLN A 90 11.95 26.12 -8.43
CA GLN A 90 13.22 26.32 -7.74
C GLN A 90 13.30 25.58 -6.40
N SER A 91 12.15 25.21 -5.86
CA SER A 91 12.05 24.46 -4.60
C SER A 91 10.74 23.65 -4.53
N VAL A 92 10.57 22.90 -3.45
CA VAL A 92 9.31 22.17 -3.17
C VAL A 92 8.10 23.09 -3.04
N ASP A 93 8.29 24.37 -2.72
CA ASP A 93 7.21 25.37 -2.62
C ASP A 93 6.55 25.66 -3.98
N ASP A 94 7.26 25.43 -5.07
CA ASP A 94 6.77 25.64 -6.42
C ASP A 94 6.02 24.43 -6.98
N LEU A 95 5.92 23.34 -6.21
CA LEU A 95 5.29 22.08 -6.66
C LEU A 95 3.87 22.30 -7.18
N HIS A 96 3.09 23.17 -6.56
CA HIS A 96 1.72 23.51 -6.94
C HIS A 96 1.58 24.09 -8.35
N LYS A 97 2.65 24.65 -8.92
CA LYS A 97 2.68 25.16 -10.30
C LYS A 97 2.61 24.05 -11.34
N LEU A 98 3.12 22.84 -11.03
CA LEU A 98 3.15 21.72 -11.96
C LEU A 98 1.72 21.20 -12.28
N PRO A 99 1.48 20.68 -13.49
CA PRO A 99 0.23 20.02 -13.84
C PRO A 99 0.06 18.71 -13.09
N PHE A 100 -1.20 18.30 -12.89
CA PHE A 100 -1.51 16.96 -12.41
C PHE A 100 -1.35 15.92 -13.52
N ILE A 101 -0.97 14.71 -13.12
CA ILE A 101 -1.03 13.49 -13.93
C ILE A 101 -2.10 12.58 -13.32
N THR A 102 -2.91 11.99 -14.17
CA THR A 102 -4.01 11.09 -13.79
C THR A 102 -3.80 9.70 -14.38
N LYS A 103 -4.63 8.75 -14.00
CA LYS A 103 -4.60 7.39 -14.57
C LYS A 103 -4.97 7.37 -16.05
N GLU A 104 -5.81 8.30 -16.48
CA GLU A 104 -6.18 8.51 -17.86
C GLU A 104 -4.97 8.94 -18.70
N ASP A 105 -4.15 9.87 -18.19
CA ASP A 105 -2.90 10.28 -18.83
C ASP A 105 -1.94 9.09 -19.03
N LEU A 106 -1.86 8.20 -18.02
CA LEU A 106 -1.02 6.98 -18.12
C LEU A 106 -1.53 6.01 -19.19
N ARG A 107 -2.84 5.93 -19.39
CA ARG A 107 -3.47 5.09 -20.43
C ARG A 107 -3.29 5.68 -21.82
N GLU A 108 -3.38 6.99 -21.93
CA GLU A 108 -3.18 7.73 -23.20
C GLU A 108 -1.71 7.61 -23.64
N ALA A 109 -0.77 7.81 -22.72
CA ALA A 109 0.66 7.72 -22.97
C ALA A 109 1.19 6.26 -23.07
N TYR A 110 0.34 5.24 -22.98
CA TYR A 110 0.75 3.83 -23.03
C TYR A 110 1.36 3.44 -24.37
N PRO A 111 2.44 2.61 -24.42
CA PRO A 111 3.17 2.11 -23.25
C PRO A 111 4.36 2.95 -22.82
N TYR A 112 4.97 3.74 -23.71
CA TYR A 112 6.27 4.38 -23.50
C TYR A 112 6.22 5.91 -23.41
N GLY A 113 5.04 6.51 -23.56
CA GLY A 113 4.92 7.98 -23.66
C GLY A 113 5.34 8.77 -22.43
N LEU A 114 5.49 8.12 -21.26
CA LEU A 114 6.01 8.72 -20.03
C LEU A 114 7.39 8.16 -19.63
N LEU A 115 8.04 7.40 -20.52
CA LEU A 115 9.37 6.86 -20.26
C LEU A 115 10.43 7.98 -20.37
N ALA A 116 11.17 8.23 -19.29
CA ALA A 116 12.15 9.29 -19.17
C ALA A 116 13.62 8.83 -19.38
N ARG A 117 13.82 7.55 -19.66
CA ARG A 117 15.11 6.92 -19.96
C ARG A 117 14.99 6.03 -21.20
N PRO A 118 16.07 5.79 -21.95
CA PRO A 118 16.08 4.77 -23.00
C PRO A 118 15.63 3.40 -22.46
N LEU A 119 14.89 2.63 -23.24
CA LEU A 119 14.44 1.31 -22.83
C LEU A 119 15.59 0.35 -22.48
N SER A 120 16.77 0.56 -23.10
CA SER A 120 18.01 -0.16 -22.80
C SER A 120 18.53 0.04 -21.36
N ASP A 121 18.14 1.12 -20.71
CA ASP A 121 18.53 1.42 -19.33
C ASP A 121 17.57 0.80 -18.31
N CYS A 122 16.40 0.34 -18.79
CA CYS A 122 15.37 -0.29 -17.97
C CYS A 122 15.64 -1.78 -17.81
N VAL A 123 15.60 -2.27 -16.59
CA VAL A 123 15.87 -3.67 -16.24
C VAL A 123 14.62 -4.43 -15.82
N ARG A 124 13.49 -3.72 -15.58
CA ARG A 124 12.23 -4.34 -15.15
C ARG A 124 11.02 -3.54 -15.63
N ILE A 125 9.95 -4.26 -15.91
CA ILE A 125 8.60 -3.74 -16.16
C ILE A 125 7.66 -4.35 -15.12
N GLN A 126 6.80 -3.52 -14.55
CA GLN A 126 5.67 -3.94 -13.73
C GLN A 126 4.36 -3.40 -14.32
N SER A 127 3.23 -3.97 -13.93
CA SER A 127 1.94 -3.57 -14.48
C SER A 127 0.84 -3.69 -13.44
N THR A 128 -0.18 -2.83 -13.57
CA THR A 128 -1.43 -2.96 -12.80
C THR A 128 -2.25 -4.15 -13.28
N SER A 129 -3.25 -4.58 -12.49
CA SER A 129 -4.15 -5.69 -12.83
C SER A 129 -5.00 -5.45 -14.09
N GLY A 130 -5.30 -4.15 -14.39
CA GLY A 130 -6.11 -3.79 -15.55
C GLY A 130 -7.60 -4.10 -15.43
N THR A 131 -8.13 -4.29 -14.22
CA THR A 131 -9.54 -4.61 -13.96
C THR A 131 -10.53 -3.55 -14.48
N THR A 132 -10.08 -2.31 -14.62
CA THR A 132 -10.90 -1.16 -15.06
C THR A 132 -10.52 -0.64 -16.46
N GLY A 133 -9.99 -1.49 -17.34
CA GLY A 133 -9.60 -1.11 -18.70
C GLY A 133 -8.13 -1.42 -19.03
N ARG A 134 -7.51 -0.62 -19.93
CA ARG A 134 -6.10 -0.83 -20.32
C ARG A 134 -5.18 -0.78 -19.11
N ARG A 135 -4.30 -1.78 -19.00
CA ARG A 135 -3.27 -1.83 -17.95
C ARG A 135 -2.33 -0.64 -18.03
N VAL A 136 -1.87 -0.19 -16.88
CA VAL A 136 -0.77 0.76 -16.79
C VAL A 136 0.53 -0.05 -16.59
N VAL A 137 1.59 0.38 -17.25
CA VAL A 137 2.95 -0.20 -17.10
C VAL A 137 3.86 0.83 -16.44
N ALA A 138 4.76 0.35 -15.61
CA ALA A 138 5.80 1.14 -14.97
C ALA A 138 7.16 0.50 -15.25
N PHE A 139 8.14 1.32 -15.52
CA PHE A 139 9.50 0.92 -15.88
C PHE A 139 10.46 1.27 -14.76
N TYR A 140 11.51 0.48 -14.62
CA TYR A 140 12.50 0.63 -13.56
C TYR A 140 13.91 0.47 -14.13
N THR A 141 14.80 1.43 -13.84
CA THR A 141 16.24 1.23 -13.93
C THR A 141 16.74 0.38 -12.77
N GLN A 142 18.00 -0.03 -12.77
CA GLN A 142 18.58 -0.69 -11.60
C GLN A 142 18.56 0.23 -10.36
N HIS A 143 18.80 1.52 -10.56
CA HIS A 143 18.70 2.52 -9.49
C HIS A 143 17.29 2.60 -8.90
N ASP A 144 16.27 2.61 -9.74
CA ASP A 144 14.85 2.61 -9.28
C ASP A 144 14.53 1.38 -8.44
N LEU A 145 15.06 0.21 -8.80
CA LEU A 145 14.88 -1.02 -8.03
C LEU A 145 15.60 -0.93 -6.69
N ASP A 146 16.83 -0.45 -6.65
CA ASP A 146 17.60 -0.31 -5.43
C ASP A 146 16.91 0.60 -4.42
N LEU A 147 16.37 1.74 -4.86
CA LEU A 147 15.59 2.67 -4.03
C LEU A 147 14.29 2.04 -3.52
N TRP A 148 13.57 1.35 -4.40
CA TRP A 148 12.33 0.69 -4.02
C TRP A 148 12.56 -0.42 -2.97
N GLU A 149 13.60 -1.21 -3.15
CA GLU A 149 14.01 -2.24 -2.20
C GLU A 149 14.41 -1.64 -0.84
N ASP A 150 15.08 -0.47 -0.83
CA ASP A 150 15.39 0.26 0.41
C ASP A 150 14.11 0.75 1.12
N CYS A 151 13.11 1.26 0.39
CA CYS A 151 11.82 1.62 0.96
C CYS A 151 11.10 0.43 1.62
N CYS A 152 11.13 -0.73 0.97
CA CYS A 152 10.57 -1.97 1.53
C CYS A 152 11.39 -2.47 2.74
N ALA A 153 12.72 -2.32 2.72
CA ALA A 153 13.58 -2.64 3.85
C ALA A 153 13.25 -1.79 5.09
N ARG A 154 13.00 -0.49 4.90
CA ARG A 154 12.51 0.39 5.99
C ARG A 154 11.20 -0.10 6.58
N ALA A 155 10.25 -0.54 5.74
CA ALA A 155 8.97 -1.10 6.18
C ALA A 155 9.15 -2.39 7.00
N ILE A 156 10.00 -3.31 6.53
CA ILE A 156 10.28 -4.57 7.24
C ILE A 156 10.99 -4.28 8.58
N ALA A 157 11.98 -3.36 8.58
CA ALA A 157 12.67 -2.96 9.81
C ALA A 157 11.70 -2.31 10.81
N ALA A 158 10.80 -1.42 10.36
CA ALA A 158 9.80 -0.76 11.20
C ALA A 158 8.81 -1.76 11.85
N ALA A 159 8.53 -2.89 11.17
CA ALA A 159 7.77 -4.01 11.72
C ALA A 159 8.59 -4.92 12.67
N GLY A 160 9.83 -4.56 12.97
CA GLY A 160 10.74 -5.33 13.84
C GLY A 160 11.50 -6.44 13.12
N GLY A 161 11.59 -6.38 11.79
CA GLY A 161 12.34 -7.32 10.97
C GLY A 161 13.86 -7.10 11.06
N THR A 162 14.60 -8.20 11.09
CA THR A 162 16.06 -8.25 11.20
C THR A 162 16.62 -9.30 10.27
N ARG A 163 17.93 -9.39 10.16
CA ARG A 163 18.61 -10.44 9.39
C ARG A 163 18.34 -11.88 9.90
N GLU A 164 17.85 -12.03 11.11
CA GLU A 164 17.56 -13.34 11.72
C GLU A 164 16.15 -13.84 11.36
N ASP A 165 15.39 -13.04 10.66
CA ASP A 165 13.99 -13.31 10.33
C ASP A 165 13.82 -14.11 9.04
N VAL A 166 12.71 -14.86 8.98
CA VAL A 166 12.22 -15.52 7.77
C VAL A 166 10.98 -14.75 7.29
N VAL A 167 11.15 -13.99 6.22
CA VAL A 167 10.08 -13.17 5.62
C VAL A 167 9.32 -14.01 4.60
N HIS A 168 8.09 -14.34 4.94
CA HIS A 168 7.18 -15.14 4.16
C HIS A 168 6.35 -14.24 3.23
N VAL A 169 6.69 -14.23 1.94
CA VAL A 169 6.07 -13.35 0.94
C VAL A 169 4.97 -14.08 0.20
N SER A 170 3.72 -13.83 0.58
CA SER A 170 2.51 -14.39 0.00
C SER A 170 1.76 -13.40 -0.90
N TYR A 171 2.43 -12.36 -1.40
CA TYR A 171 1.95 -11.53 -2.50
C TYR A 171 2.23 -12.17 -3.84
N GLY A 172 1.36 -11.93 -4.82
CA GLY A 172 1.60 -12.36 -6.21
C GLY A 172 2.89 -11.77 -6.78
N TYR A 173 3.61 -12.59 -7.52
CA TYR A 173 4.79 -12.21 -8.32
C TYR A 173 4.41 -11.95 -9.79
N GLY A 174 5.37 -11.87 -10.66
CA GLY A 174 5.20 -11.56 -12.07
C GLY A 174 5.09 -10.06 -12.31
N LEU A 175 4.00 -9.61 -12.93
CA LEU A 175 3.79 -8.19 -13.23
C LEU A 175 3.36 -7.36 -12.02
N PHE A 176 2.98 -7.97 -10.90
CA PHE A 176 2.57 -7.27 -9.68
C PHE A 176 3.76 -6.87 -8.81
N THR A 177 3.68 -5.70 -8.23
CA THR A 177 4.78 -5.12 -7.44
C THR A 177 4.88 -5.71 -6.03
N GLY A 178 3.80 -6.21 -5.44
CA GLY A 178 3.73 -6.60 -4.04
C GLY A 178 4.79 -7.60 -3.62
N GLY A 179 4.87 -8.76 -4.31
CA GLY A 179 5.86 -9.78 -4.02
C GLY A 179 7.30 -9.31 -4.26
N ALA A 180 7.54 -8.67 -5.40
CA ALA A 180 8.88 -8.26 -5.80
C ALA A 180 9.52 -7.22 -4.86
N GLY A 181 8.74 -6.22 -4.40
CA GLY A 181 9.25 -5.19 -3.51
C GLY A 181 9.65 -5.71 -2.13
N LEU A 182 8.76 -6.48 -1.49
CA LEU A 182 9.04 -7.04 -0.17
C LEU A 182 10.14 -8.11 -0.20
N HIS A 183 10.24 -8.87 -1.31
CA HIS A 183 11.36 -9.76 -1.56
C HIS A 183 12.70 -9.00 -1.57
N GLY A 184 12.81 -7.95 -2.39
CA GLY A 184 14.01 -7.12 -2.45
C GLY A 184 14.33 -6.44 -1.12
N GLY A 185 13.33 -5.89 -0.42
CA GLY A 185 13.50 -5.31 0.92
C GLY A 185 14.01 -6.32 1.95
N SER A 186 13.53 -7.57 1.90
CA SER A 186 14.02 -8.66 2.73
C SER A 186 15.50 -8.94 2.48
N HIS A 187 15.92 -8.98 1.20
CA HIS A 187 17.34 -9.14 0.82
C HIS A 187 18.21 -7.98 1.31
N LYS A 188 17.72 -6.73 1.22
CA LYS A 188 18.45 -5.54 1.71
C LYS A 188 18.73 -5.60 3.21
N ILE A 189 17.81 -6.12 4.02
CA ILE A 189 18.01 -6.36 5.46
C ILE A 189 18.94 -7.53 5.70
N GLY A 190 19.05 -8.46 4.75
CA GLY A 190 19.81 -9.70 4.88
C GLY A 190 19.02 -10.80 5.58
N SER A 191 17.70 -10.70 5.66
CA SER A 191 16.81 -11.74 6.16
C SER A 191 16.57 -12.83 5.11
N MET A 192 16.15 -14.01 5.56
CA MET A 192 15.76 -15.09 4.64
C MET A 192 14.39 -14.78 4.02
N THR A 193 14.31 -14.83 2.71
CA THR A 193 13.04 -14.66 1.99
C THR A 193 12.45 -16.01 1.61
N LEU A 194 11.17 -16.24 1.94
CA LEU A 194 10.38 -17.36 1.48
C LEU A 194 9.38 -16.86 0.42
N PRO A 195 9.69 -16.96 -0.90
CA PRO A 195 8.91 -16.34 -1.98
C PRO A 195 7.75 -17.24 -2.44
N MET A 196 6.74 -17.38 -1.60
CA MET A 196 5.63 -18.33 -1.80
C MET A 196 4.67 -17.93 -2.92
N SER A 197 4.55 -16.62 -3.21
CA SER A 197 3.48 -16.07 -4.04
C SER A 197 2.10 -16.21 -3.38
N SER A 198 1.04 -15.75 -4.03
CA SER A 198 -0.34 -15.91 -3.55
C SER A 198 -0.88 -17.32 -3.86
N GLY A 199 -1.88 -17.76 -3.09
CA GLY A 199 -2.56 -19.02 -3.30
C GLY A 199 -1.92 -20.22 -2.62
N ASN A 200 -2.55 -21.38 -2.80
CA ASN A 200 -2.14 -22.65 -2.22
C ASN A 200 -1.98 -22.61 -0.68
N THR A 201 -3.07 -22.28 -0.01
CA THR A 201 -3.13 -22.03 1.44
C THR A 201 -2.54 -23.19 2.26
N ASP A 202 -2.74 -24.43 1.87
CA ASP A 202 -2.18 -25.59 2.57
C ASP A 202 -0.65 -25.57 2.57
N ARG A 203 -0.05 -25.28 1.42
CA ARG A 203 1.41 -25.16 1.29
C ARG A 203 1.94 -23.96 2.07
N GLN A 204 1.23 -22.84 2.07
CA GLN A 204 1.60 -21.65 2.87
C GLN A 204 1.71 -22.02 4.35
N ILE A 205 0.69 -22.65 4.91
CA ILE A 205 0.63 -23.04 6.32
C ILE A 205 1.70 -24.11 6.62
N GLN A 206 1.87 -25.11 5.74
CA GLN A 206 2.91 -26.10 5.90
C GLN A 206 4.29 -25.46 6.02
N PHE A 207 4.67 -24.59 5.09
CA PHE A 207 6.00 -23.94 5.13
C PHE A 207 6.15 -22.94 6.26
N MET A 208 5.07 -22.28 6.73
CA MET A 208 5.14 -21.49 7.96
C MET A 208 5.55 -22.34 9.16
N CYS A 209 5.01 -23.56 9.28
CA CYS A 209 5.34 -24.49 10.34
C CYS A 209 6.76 -25.06 10.18
N ASP A 210 7.09 -25.58 8.97
CA ASP A 210 8.30 -26.33 8.72
C ASP A 210 9.55 -25.45 8.73
N LEU A 211 9.47 -24.23 8.15
CA LEU A 211 10.60 -23.31 8.01
C LEU A 211 10.59 -22.18 9.03
N GLY A 212 9.58 -22.10 9.89
CA GLY A 212 9.52 -21.16 10.99
C GLY A 212 9.46 -19.71 10.54
N SER A 213 8.58 -19.39 9.58
CA SER A 213 8.34 -18.01 9.15
C SER A 213 8.03 -17.09 10.31
N THR A 214 8.67 -15.90 10.35
CA THR A 214 8.54 -14.93 11.46
C THR A 214 7.80 -13.66 11.05
N ILE A 215 7.83 -13.30 9.77
CA ILE A 215 7.11 -12.13 9.22
C ILE A 215 6.27 -12.59 8.03
N LEU A 216 4.97 -12.31 8.05
CA LEU A 216 4.04 -12.62 6.97
C LEU A 216 3.76 -11.35 6.16
N CYS A 217 3.94 -11.42 4.83
CA CYS A 217 3.63 -10.34 3.90
C CYS A 217 2.55 -10.80 2.91
N CYS A 218 1.34 -10.26 3.00
CA CYS A 218 0.23 -10.59 2.10
C CYS A 218 -0.84 -9.49 2.12
N THR A 219 -1.94 -9.67 1.36
CA THR A 219 -3.11 -8.80 1.50
C THR A 219 -3.81 -9.05 2.84
N PRO A 220 -4.47 -8.03 3.44
CA PRO A 220 -5.21 -8.20 4.68
C PRO A 220 -6.28 -9.29 4.61
N SER A 221 -7.03 -9.39 3.50
CA SER A 221 -8.03 -10.45 3.28
C SER A 221 -7.41 -11.84 3.31
N TYR A 222 -6.22 -12.00 2.71
CA TYR A 222 -5.54 -13.29 2.72
C TYR A 222 -4.94 -13.61 4.10
N ALA A 223 -4.47 -12.61 4.83
CA ALA A 223 -4.05 -12.76 6.23
C ALA A 223 -5.20 -13.24 7.13
N ALA A 224 -6.40 -12.66 6.97
CA ALA A 224 -7.59 -13.09 7.69
C ALA A 224 -7.97 -14.55 7.37
N TYR A 225 -7.89 -14.93 6.09
CA TYR A 225 -8.16 -16.30 5.66
C TYR A 225 -7.11 -17.30 6.18
N LEU A 226 -5.82 -16.94 6.16
CA LEU A 226 -4.76 -17.76 6.76
C LEU A 226 -4.97 -17.91 8.27
N ALA A 227 -5.34 -16.82 8.96
CA ALA A 227 -5.61 -16.83 10.40
C ALA A 227 -6.78 -17.78 10.74
N GLU A 228 -7.90 -17.70 10.00
CA GLU A 228 -9.04 -18.62 10.12
C GLU A 228 -8.59 -20.08 9.93
N SER A 229 -7.89 -20.38 8.83
CA SER A 229 -7.43 -21.72 8.49
C SER A 229 -6.43 -22.30 9.50
N ILE A 230 -5.54 -21.47 10.05
CA ILE A 230 -4.57 -21.90 11.07
C ILE A 230 -5.28 -22.22 12.39
N CYS A 231 -6.26 -21.40 12.81
CA CYS A 231 -7.05 -21.63 14.01
C CYS A 231 -7.90 -22.89 13.89
N GLU A 232 -8.64 -23.07 12.80
CA GLU A 232 -9.47 -24.27 12.53
C GLU A 232 -8.66 -25.57 12.61
N ARG A 233 -7.41 -25.54 12.21
CA ARG A 233 -6.51 -26.71 12.21
C ARG A 233 -5.76 -26.88 13.52
N GLY A 234 -5.91 -26.00 14.49
CA GLY A 234 -5.18 -26.03 15.76
C GLY A 234 -3.66 -25.90 15.60
N LEU A 235 -3.20 -25.13 14.58
CA LEU A 235 -1.77 -25.02 14.27
C LEU A 235 -1.11 -23.74 14.81
N ARG A 236 -1.85 -22.94 15.62
CA ARG A 236 -1.34 -21.67 16.13
C ARG A 236 0.00 -21.81 16.87
N ASP A 237 0.13 -22.84 17.70
CA ASP A 237 1.36 -23.06 18.50
C ASP A 237 2.53 -23.60 17.68
N LYS A 238 2.30 -24.00 16.43
CA LYS A 238 3.34 -24.47 15.51
C LYS A 238 3.97 -23.38 14.66
N ILE A 239 3.31 -22.20 14.54
CA ILE A 239 3.81 -21.06 13.77
C ILE A 239 4.63 -20.12 14.67
N LYS A 240 5.65 -19.48 14.08
CA LYS A 240 6.57 -18.57 14.77
C LYS A 240 6.37 -17.10 14.35
N LEU A 241 5.25 -16.79 13.70
CA LEU A 241 4.98 -15.43 13.27
C LEU A 241 4.97 -14.47 14.48
N LYS A 242 5.65 -13.33 14.32
CA LYS A 242 5.69 -12.23 15.27
C LYS A 242 5.10 -10.94 14.70
N ALA A 243 5.15 -10.78 13.37
CA ALA A 243 4.64 -9.61 12.67
C ALA A 243 3.98 -9.97 11.34
N GLY A 244 3.06 -9.12 10.91
CA GLY A 244 2.48 -9.13 9.57
C GLY A 244 2.64 -7.77 8.91
N ILE A 245 2.93 -7.72 7.61
CA ILE A 245 2.98 -6.51 6.79
C ILE A 245 1.95 -6.66 5.69
N PHE A 246 0.85 -5.92 5.82
CA PHE A 246 -0.34 -6.10 5.00
C PHE A 246 -0.68 -4.83 4.24
N GLY A 247 -1.17 -4.96 3.00
CA GLY A 247 -1.54 -3.82 2.17
C GLY A 247 -2.11 -4.24 0.82
N ALA A 248 -2.11 -3.35 -0.15
CA ALA A 248 -2.69 -3.48 -1.47
C ALA A 248 -4.23 -3.42 -1.52
N GLU A 249 -4.90 -3.42 -0.39
CA GLU A 249 -6.34 -3.19 -0.25
C GLU A 249 -6.64 -2.46 1.06
N ALA A 250 -7.77 -1.75 1.11
CA ALA A 250 -8.23 -1.12 2.35
C ALA A 250 -8.68 -2.20 3.35
N TRP A 251 -8.41 -1.96 4.63
CA TRP A 251 -8.83 -2.82 5.73
C TRP A 251 -9.05 -2.01 7.01
N THR A 252 -9.91 -2.52 7.89
CA THR A 252 -10.35 -1.80 9.08
C THR A 252 -9.50 -2.15 10.32
N GLU A 253 -9.62 -1.34 11.38
CA GLU A 253 -8.98 -1.65 12.66
C GLU A 253 -9.59 -2.89 13.33
N GLU A 254 -10.84 -3.19 13.04
CA GLU A 254 -11.54 -4.40 13.48
C GLU A 254 -10.90 -5.63 12.86
N MET A 255 -10.65 -5.62 11.55
CA MET A 255 -9.95 -6.70 10.85
C MET A 255 -8.50 -6.83 11.36
N ARG A 256 -7.82 -5.73 11.64
CA ARG A 256 -6.48 -5.76 12.26
C ARG A 256 -6.51 -6.52 13.57
N ARG A 257 -7.41 -6.16 14.46
CA ARG A 257 -7.56 -6.80 15.79
C ARG A 257 -7.88 -8.28 15.68
N ASP A 258 -8.74 -8.66 14.75
CA ASP A 258 -9.08 -10.07 14.51
C ASP A 258 -7.85 -10.88 14.06
N ILE A 259 -7.09 -10.37 13.08
CA ILE A 259 -5.86 -11.01 12.60
C ILE A 259 -4.79 -11.09 13.71
N GLU A 260 -4.56 -9.97 14.42
CA GLU A 260 -3.59 -9.91 15.52
C GLU A 260 -3.94 -10.93 16.63
N THR A 261 -5.22 -11.04 16.97
CA THR A 261 -5.70 -11.97 18.01
C THR A 261 -5.53 -13.43 17.58
N LYS A 262 -5.96 -13.78 16.38
CA LYS A 262 -5.90 -15.15 15.85
C LYS A 262 -4.48 -15.65 15.64
N LEU A 263 -3.60 -14.78 15.08
CA LEU A 263 -2.22 -15.15 14.80
C LEU A 263 -1.25 -14.81 15.95
N GLY A 264 -1.66 -14.01 16.94
CA GLY A 264 -0.79 -13.55 18.04
C GLY A 264 0.40 -12.72 17.56
N ILE A 265 0.19 -11.86 16.58
CA ILE A 265 1.21 -11.02 15.94
C ILE A 265 0.87 -9.54 16.13
N LYS A 266 1.80 -8.67 15.67
CA LYS A 266 1.49 -7.28 15.35
C LYS A 266 1.32 -7.12 13.84
N ALA A 267 0.27 -6.43 13.41
CA ALA A 267 -0.07 -6.23 12.01
C ALA A 267 0.15 -4.78 11.59
N TYR A 268 1.02 -4.57 10.61
CA TYR A 268 1.43 -3.26 10.10
C TYR A 268 0.92 -3.05 8.68
N ASP A 269 0.48 -1.81 8.42
CA ASP A 269 0.05 -1.42 7.08
C ASP A 269 1.24 -1.01 6.21
N ILE A 270 1.16 -1.32 4.91
CA ILE A 270 2.10 -0.87 3.90
C ILE A 270 1.32 -0.37 2.68
N TYR A 271 1.66 0.83 2.23
CA TYR A 271 1.01 1.46 1.10
C TYR A 271 1.95 1.62 -0.09
N GLY A 272 1.37 1.52 -1.28
CA GLY A 272 2.02 1.83 -2.54
C GLY A 272 1.15 1.52 -3.74
N LEU A 273 1.56 2.05 -4.87
CA LEU A 273 0.93 1.89 -6.18
C LEU A 273 1.97 1.46 -7.18
N THR A 274 1.61 0.59 -8.12
CA THR A 274 2.50 0.18 -9.23
C THR A 274 3.00 1.39 -10.00
N GLU A 275 2.15 2.39 -10.20
CA GLU A 275 2.44 3.62 -10.93
C GLU A 275 3.56 4.43 -10.25
N ILE A 276 3.58 4.47 -8.92
CA ILE A 276 4.57 5.24 -8.15
C ILE A 276 5.87 4.42 -8.00
N SER A 277 5.82 3.32 -7.26
CA SER A 277 6.99 2.43 -7.09
C SER A 277 6.61 1.01 -6.67
N GLY A 278 5.41 0.77 -6.19
CA GLY A 278 4.97 -0.47 -5.55
C GLY A 278 4.83 -0.28 -4.04
N PRO A 279 4.80 -1.36 -3.24
CA PRO A 279 4.75 -1.26 -1.78
C PRO A 279 5.98 -0.54 -1.22
N GLY A 280 5.82 0.11 -0.07
CA GLY A 280 6.90 0.84 0.60
C GLY A 280 6.94 2.34 0.27
N VAL A 281 5.99 2.89 -0.51
CA VAL A 281 5.83 4.36 -0.63
C VAL A 281 5.54 4.95 0.75
N ALA A 282 4.68 4.29 1.52
CA ALA A 282 4.48 4.57 2.94
C ALA A 282 4.32 3.26 3.73
N PHE A 283 4.64 3.30 5.04
CA PHE A 283 4.60 2.14 5.92
C PHE A 283 4.32 2.53 7.37
N GLU A 284 3.66 1.66 8.11
CA GLU A 284 3.46 1.82 9.55
C GLU A 284 4.71 1.45 10.34
N CYS A 285 4.85 2.10 11.49
CA CYS A 285 5.85 1.78 12.50
C CYS A 285 5.19 1.13 13.75
N SER A 286 5.99 0.87 14.78
CA SER A 286 5.55 0.29 16.05
C SER A 286 4.43 1.06 16.76
N ALA A 287 4.23 2.34 16.42
CA ALA A 287 3.16 3.17 17.00
C ALA A 287 1.78 2.85 16.43
N GLN A 288 1.69 2.19 15.28
CA GLN A 288 0.44 1.87 14.56
C GLN A 288 -0.53 3.07 14.47
N ASN A 289 0.02 4.27 14.23
CA ASN A 289 -0.70 5.54 14.16
C ASN A 289 -0.38 6.28 12.86
N GLY A 290 -0.82 5.73 11.76
CA GLY A 290 -0.54 6.22 10.41
C GLY A 290 0.78 5.71 9.84
N MET A 291 0.91 5.83 8.51
CA MET A 291 2.04 5.37 7.72
C MET A 291 3.00 6.51 7.43
N HIS A 292 4.29 6.33 7.71
CA HIS A 292 5.35 7.26 7.31
C HIS A 292 5.57 7.18 5.80
N VAL A 293 5.47 8.30 5.11
CA VAL A 293 5.82 8.40 3.68
C VAL A 293 7.33 8.48 3.56
N ASN A 294 7.95 7.77 2.63
CA ASN A 294 9.37 7.91 2.30
C ASN A 294 9.62 9.23 1.56
N GLU A 295 9.62 10.36 2.31
CA GLU A 295 9.65 11.72 1.78
C GLU A 295 10.95 12.10 1.06
N ASP A 296 12.00 11.34 1.26
CA ASP A 296 13.24 11.47 0.49
C ASP A 296 13.08 11.00 -0.96
N HIS A 297 12.02 10.23 -1.27
CA HIS A 297 11.71 9.74 -2.62
C HIS A 297 10.38 10.26 -3.17
N PHE A 298 9.40 10.53 -2.30
CA PHE A 298 8.04 10.87 -2.68
C PHE A 298 7.55 12.09 -1.92
N ILE A 299 7.08 13.11 -2.63
CA ILE A 299 6.42 14.26 -2.00
C ILE A 299 4.92 13.99 -2.01
N PRO A 300 4.27 13.85 -0.85
CA PRO A 300 2.81 13.73 -0.78
C PRO A 300 2.15 15.11 -0.69
N GLU A 301 1.01 15.24 -1.33
CA GLU A 301 0.05 16.34 -1.16
C GLU A 301 -1.33 15.72 -0.91
N VAL A 302 -2.17 16.42 -0.15
CA VAL A 302 -3.61 16.14 -0.09
C VAL A 302 -4.34 17.31 -0.71
N ILE A 303 -5.23 17.03 -1.66
CA ILE A 303 -5.94 18.06 -2.42
C ILE A 303 -7.45 17.92 -2.28
N ASN A 304 -8.15 19.03 -2.48
CA ASN A 304 -9.59 18.99 -2.76
C ASN A 304 -9.80 18.31 -4.11
N PRO A 305 -10.54 17.19 -4.19
CA PRO A 305 -10.66 16.42 -5.44
C PRO A 305 -11.41 17.18 -6.56
N LYS A 306 -12.19 18.21 -6.22
CA LYS A 306 -12.96 19.01 -7.18
C LYS A 306 -12.19 20.23 -7.69
N THR A 307 -11.52 20.97 -6.80
CA THR A 307 -10.81 22.20 -7.15
C THR A 307 -9.34 21.98 -7.50
N GLY A 308 -8.72 20.91 -6.97
CA GLY A 308 -7.29 20.64 -7.08
C GLY A 308 -6.42 21.49 -6.12
N GLU A 309 -7.04 22.26 -5.22
CA GLU A 309 -6.34 23.05 -4.21
C GLU A 309 -5.70 22.13 -3.16
N VAL A 310 -4.47 22.43 -2.77
CA VAL A 310 -3.77 21.72 -1.69
C VAL A 310 -4.42 22.06 -0.36
N LEU A 311 -4.71 21.03 0.42
CA LEU A 311 -5.33 21.16 1.74
C LEU A 311 -4.25 21.13 2.84
N PRO A 312 -4.47 21.84 3.95
CA PRO A 312 -3.56 21.80 5.09
C PRO A 312 -3.58 20.44 5.80
N ASP A 313 -2.57 20.22 6.65
CA ASP A 313 -2.50 19.06 7.53
C ASP A 313 -3.78 18.87 8.34
N GLY A 314 -4.18 17.63 8.51
CA GLY A 314 -5.38 17.25 9.25
C GLY A 314 -6.66 17.28 8.43
N GLU A 315 -6.66 17.85 7.24
CA GLU A 315 -7.81 17.84 6.36
C GLU A 315 -7.86 16.59 5.48
N LYS A 316 -9.07 16.13 5.22
CA LYS A 316 -9.35 14.95 4.38
C LYS A 316 -9.45 15.36 2.92
N GLY A 317 -8.66 14.73 2.05
CA GLY A 317 -8.72 14.98 0.61
C GLY A 317 -8.10 13.84 -0.20
N GLU A 318 -7.98 14.05 -1.52
CA GLU A 318 -7.36 13.12 -2.44
C GLU A 318 -5.83 13.19 -2.32
N LEU A 319 -5.20 12.04 -2.15
CA LEU A 319 -3.76 11.90 -2.07
C LEU A 319 -3.12 12.04 -3.46
N VAL A 320 -2.06 12.81 -3.52
CA VAL A 320 -1.25 13.06 -4.71
C VAL A 320 0.21 12.78 -4.39
N PHE A 321 0.94 12.14 -5.28
CA PHE A 321 2.38 11.90 -5.14
C PHE A 321 3.19 12.50 -6.26
N THR A 322 4.34 13.04 -5.90
CA THR A 322 5.41 13.40 -6.84
C THR A 322 6.64 12.55 -6.57
N CYS A 323 7.07 11.77 -7.57
CA CYS A 323 8.32 11.01 -7.52
C CYS A 323 9.50 11.92 -7.82
N ILE A 324 10.49 11.98 -6.94
CA ILE A 324 11.65 12.89 -7.07
C ILE A 324 12.99 12.20 -7.24
N THR A 325 12.99 10.87 -7.27
CA THR A 325 14.22 10.06 -7.43
C THR A 325 14.11 8.98 -8.48
N LYS A 326 12.89 8.67 -8.93
CA LYS A 326 12.67 7.63 -9.94
C LYS A 326 13.17 8.11 -11.31
N GLU A 327 13.99 7.30 -11.97
CA GLU A 327 14.64 7.68 -13.21
C GLU A 327 13.87 7.29 -14.47
N ALA A 328 13.36 6.03 -14.51
CA ALA A 328 12.74 5.51 -15.71
C ALA A 328 11.35 6.08 -15.97
N PHE A 329 10.55 6.22 -14.93
CA PHE A 329 9.13 6.56 -15.01
C PHE A 329 8.72 7.46 -13.84
N PRO A 330 9.28 8.67 -13.70
CA PRO A 330 8.93 9.60 -12.64
C PRO A 330 7.56 10.22 -12.89
N LEU A 331 6.67 10.16 -11.90
CA LEU A 331 5.37 10.82 -11.95
C LEU A 331 5.38 12.10 -11.12
N LEU A 332 4.96 13.21 -11.73
CA LEU A 332 4.79 14.51 -11.09
C LEU A 332 3.32 14.73 -10.78
N ARG A 333 3.00 15.07 -9.53
CA ARG A 333 1.64 15.34 -9.03
C ARG A 333 0.60 14.31 -9.50
N TYR A 334 0.93 13.02 -9.34
CA TYR A 334 0.03 11.93 -9.73
C TYR A 334 -1.14 11.81 -8.76
N ARG A 335 -2.36 11.96 -9.28
CA ARG A 335 -3.62 11.81 -8.55
C ARG A 335 -3.93 10.34 -8.35
N THR A 336 -3.88 9.87 -7.10
CA THR A 336 -4.06 8.45 -6.77
C THR A 336 -5.51 8.01 -6.72
N ARG A 337 -6.43 8.95 -6.53
CA ARG A 337 -7.84 8.75 -6.17
C ARG A 337 -8.04 8.23 -4.74
N ASP A 338 -7.01 7.90 -4.00
CA ASP A 338 -7.13 7.48 -2.61
C ASP A 338 -7.40 8.69 -1.71
N ILE A 339 -8.32 8.55 -0.76
CA ILE A 339 -8.69 9.61 0.18
C ILE A 339 -7.92 9.40 1.48
N CYS A 340 -7.13 10.38 1.88
CA CYS A 340 -6.26 10.33 3.04
C CYS A 340 -6.25 11.66 3.81
N ILE A 341 -5.58 11.64 4.95
CA ILE A 341 -5.22 12.81 5.76
C ILE A 341 -3.70 12.76 5.97
N LEU A 342 -3.00 13.88 5.81
CA LEU A 342 -1.58 14.01 6.17
C LEU A 342 -1.42 14.65 7.55
N SER A 343 -0.34 14.30 8.25
CA SER A 343 0.03 14.88 9.55
C SER A 343 1.55 14.91 9.71
N HIS A 344 2.11 16.08 9.98
CA HIS A 344 3.51 16.30 10.35
C HIS A 344 3.76 16.17 11.86
N GLU A 345 2.77 15.71 12.64
CA GLU A 345 2.95 15.48 14.07
C GLU A 345 4.06 14.44 14.33
N ARG A 346 4.88 14.73 15.34
CA ARG A 346 5.96 13.83 15.75
C ARG A 346 5.42 12.46 16.13
N CYS A 347 6.00 11.42 15.54
CA CYS A 347 5.70 10.06 15.92
C CYS A 347 6.53 9.64 17.15
N SER A 348 5.92 8.86 18.03
CA SER A 348 6.61 8.26 19.18
C SER A 348 7.75 7.32 18.79
N CYS A 349 7.73 6.78 17.57
CA CYS A 349 8.80 5.95 17.04
C CYS A 349 10.09 6.73 16.74
N GLY A 350 10.07 8.06 16.69
CA GLY A 350 11.23 8.92 16.41
C GLY A 350 11.43 9.27 14.94
N ARG A 351 10.74 8.61 14.01
CA ARG A 351 10.75 9.00 12.59
C ARG A 351 10.14 10.38 12.41
N THR A 352 10.70 11.14 11.47
CA THR A 352 10.35 12.54 11.21
C THR A 352 9.55 12.74 9.94
N HIS A 353 9.48 11.72 9.09
CA HIS A 353 8.70 11.74 7.85
C HIS A 353 7.22 11.95 8.14
N VAL A 354 6.53 12.70 7.25
CA VAL A 354 5.09 12.93 7.33
C VAL A 354 4.33 11.61 7.39
N LYS A 355 3.27 11.59 8.17
CA LYS A 355 2.37 10.44 8.26
C LYS A 355 1.13 10.67 7.40
N MET A 356 0.69 9.62 6.75
CA MET A 356 -0.63 9.54 6.12
C MET A 356 -1.50 8.53 6.86
N THR A 357 -2.81 8.77 6.89
CA THR A 357 -3.75 7.72 7.30
C THR A 357 -3.72 6.58 6.28
N LYS A 358 -4.15 5.38 6.67
CA LYS A 358 -4.54 4.41 5.64
C LYS A 358 -5.63 5.02 4.76
N PRO A 359 -5.76 4.60 3.49
CA PRO A 359 -6.82 5.10 2.63
C PRO A 359 -8.19 4.90 3.28
N LEU A 360 -8.94 6.00 3.43
CA LEU A 360 -10.29 6.01 3.98
C LEU A 360 -11.34 5.55 2.94
N GLY A 361 -10.91 5.33 1.72
CA GLY A 361 -11.67 4.95 0.54
C GLY A 361 -11.02 5.54 -0.70
N ARG A 362 -11.62 5.30 -1.85
CA ARG A 362 -11.21 5.92 -3.11
C ARG A 362 -12.32 6.83 -3.63
N SER A 363 -11.94 7.91 -4.30
CA SER A 363 -12.92 8.81 -4.92
C SER A 363 -13.67 8.16 -6.09
N ASP A 364 -13.11 7.08 -6.67
CA ASP A 364 -13.67 6.29 -7.77
C ASP A 364 -14.29 4.94 -7.33
N ASP A 365 -14.03 4.45 -6.11
CA ASP A 365 -14.68 3.27 -5.50
C ASP A 365 -15.88 3.66 -4.60
N MET A 366 -16.17 4.93 -4.51
CA MET A 366 -17.29 5.44 -3.77
C MET A 366 -18.59 5.11 -4.52
N LEU A 367 -19.37 4.24 -3.91
CA LEU A 367 -20.71 3.93 -4.42
C LEU A 367 -21.64 5.10 -4.14
N ILE A 368 -22.32 5.58 -5.17
CA ILE A 368 -23.38 6.56 -5.00
C ILE A 368 -24.71 5.81 -5.06
N VAL A 369 -25.32 5.58 -3.91
CA VAL A 369 -26.58 4.86 -3.79
C VAL A 369 -27.65 5.82 -3.27
N LYS A 370 -28.68 6.07 -4.07
CA LYS A 370 -29.75 7.03 -3.73
C LYS A 370 -29.22 8.41 -3.31
N GLY A 371 -28.15 8.89 -3.97
CA GLY A 371 -27.54 10.19 -3.67
C GLY A 371 -26.65 10.23 -2.42
N VAL A 372 -26.42 9.09 -1.78
CA VAL A 372 -25.52 8.97 -0.61
C VAL A 372 -24.21 8.28 -1.00
N ASN A 373 -23.11 8.84 -0.54
CA ASN A 373 -21.78 8.27 -0.72
C ASN A 373 -21.57 7.11 0.26
N VAL A 374 -21.38 5.90 -0.24
CA VAL A 374 -21.17 4.68 0.51
C VAL A 374 -19.77 4.13 0.23
N PHE A 375 -19.00 3.87 1.27
CA PHE A 375 -17.70 3.22 1.16
C PHE A 375 -17.76 1.79 1.71
N PRO A 376 -17.19 0.80 1.01
CA PRO A 376 -17.15 -0.60 1.48
C PRO A 376 -16.61 -0.76 2.91
N SER A 377 -15.63 0.06 3.32
CA SER A 377 -15.07 0.04 4.68
C SER A 377 -16.08 0.36 5.79
N GLN A 378 -17.09 1.19 5.50
CA GLN A 378 -18.17 1.48 6.47
C GLN A 378 -19.03 0.25 6.72
N ILE A 379 -19.31 -0.52 5.67
CA ILE A 379 -20.06 -1.78 5.75
C ILE A 379 -19.24 -2.82 6.53
N GLU A 380 -17.96 -2.97 6.21
CA GLU A 380 -17.05 -3.88 6.89
C GLU A 380 -17.01 -3.63 8.40
N THR A 381 -16.86 -2.35 8.80
CA THR A 381 -16.86 -1.96 10.21
C THR A 381 -18.12 -2.43 10.94
N VAL A 382 -19.31 -2.27 10.34
CA VAL A 382 -20.57 -2.70 10.96
C VAL A 382 -20.62 -4.22 11.10
N LEU A 383 -20.22 -4.97 10.07
CA LEU A 383 -20.24 -6.43 10.07
C LEU A 383 -19.32 -7.01 11.15
N ILE A 384 -18.07 -6.57 11.18
CA ILE A 384 -17.07 -7.09 12.13
C ILE A 384 -17.44 -6.72 13.57
N ASN A 385 -17.92 -5.49 13.83
CA ASN A 385 -18.39 -5.10 15.16
C ASN A 385 -19.61 -5.91 15.66
N GLN A 386 -20.33 -6.56 14.76
CA GLN A 386 -21.41 -7.48 15.10
C GLN A 386 -20.98 -8.95 15.15
N GLY A 387 -19.68 -9.23 15.03
CA GLY A 387 -19.07 -10.56 15.12
C GLY A 387 -19.06 -11.36 13.83
N TYR A 388 -19.38 -10.75 12.68
CA TYR A 388 -19.30 -11.42 11.38
C TYR A 388 -17.86 -11.42 10.84
N PRO A 389 -17.49 -12.46 10.06
CA PRO A 389 -16.17 -12.50 9.42
C PRO A 389 -16.03 -11.41 8.34
N ALA A 390 -14.81 -11.09 7.98
CA ALA A 390 -14.51 -10.14 6.90
C ALA A 390 -14.82 -10.68 5.48
N ASN A 391 -15.58 -11.79 5.39
CA ASN A 391 -16.03 -12.37 4.13
C ASN A 391 -17.44 -11.91 3.81
N TYR A 392 -17.51 -10.85 2.99
CA TYR A 392 -18.76 -10.24 2.56
C TYR A 392 -18.65 -9.76 1.12
N GLN A 393 -19.80 -9.59 0.45
CA GLN A 393 -19.92 -8.93 -0.84
C GLN A 393 -21.00 -7.85 -0.80
N ILE A 394 -20.81 -6.82 -1.59
CA ILE A 394 -21.77 -5.72 -1.80
C ILE A 394 -22.24 -5.84 -3.23
N LEU A 395 -23.53 -6.11 -3.39
CA LEU A 395 -24.18 -6.13 -4.70
C LEU A 395 -24.86 -4.77 -4.92
N VAL A 396 -24.50 -4.10 -6.00
CA VAL A 396 -25.17 -2.87 -6.43
C VAL A 396 -25.94 -3.17 -7.69
N ASP A 397 -27.24 -2.87 -7.67
CA ASP A 397 -28.15 -3.16 -8.76
C ASP A 397 -29.17 -2.03 -8.93
N ARG A 398 -29.90 -2.02 -10.03
CA ARG A 398 -31.00 -1.10 -10.30
C ARG A 398 -32.30 -1.85 -10.50
N VAL A 399 -33.22 -1.66 -9.57
CA VAL A 399 -34.53 -2.26 -9.61
C VAL A 399 -35.57 -1.13 -9.69
N ASP A 400 -36.45 -1.19 -10.67
CA ASP A 400 -37.52 -0.20 -10.90
C ASP A 400 -36.98 1.24 -10.94
N ASN A 401 -35.91 1.49 -11.67
CA ASN A 401 -35.22 2.79 -11.79
C ASN A 401 -34.65 3.34 -10.46
N SER A 402 -34.54 2.53 -9.42
CA SER A 402 -33.94 2.90 -8.14
C SER A 402 -32.70 2.06 -7.88
N ASP A 403 -31.59 2.70 -7.52
CA ASP A 403 -30.36 2.01 -7.13
C ASP A 403 -30.61 1.27 -5.82
N THR A 404 -30.23 0.00 -5.78
CA THR A 404 -30.33 -0.88 -4.63
C THR A 404 -28.95 -1.35 -4.21
N ILE A 405 -28.79 -1.59 -2.93
CA ILE A 405 -27.59 -2.16 -2.36
C ILE A 405 -27.97 -3.33 -1.46
N GLU A 406 -27.38 -4.48 -1.71
CA GLU A 406 -27.47 -5.68 -0.88
C GLU A 406 -26.10 -6.04 -0.34
N VAL A 407 -26.01 -6.34 0.96
CA VAL A 407 -24.81 -6.86 1.60
C VAL A 407 -25.02 -8.33 1.91
N GLN A 408 -24.20 -9.16 1.31
CA GLN A 408 -24.12 -10.60 1.56
C GLN A 408 -22.96 -10.86 2.52
N VAL A 409 -23.22 -11.54 3.63
CA VAL A 409 -22.22 -11.87 4.65
C VAL A 409 -22.40 -13.30 5.14
N GLU A 410 -21.30 -13.99 5.46
CA GLU A 410 -21.35 -15.35 5.99
C GLU A 410 -21.55 -15.36 7.50
N MET A 411 -22.23 -16.40 8.01
CA MET A 411 -22.20 -16.73 9.44
C MET A 411 -20.86 -17.34 9.83
N THR A 412 -20.47 -17.19 11.10
CA THR A 412 -19.42 -18.03 11.67
C THR A 412 -19.99 -19.43 12.03
N PRO A 413 -19.13 -20.46 12.16
CA PRO A 413 -19.56 -21.79 12.61
C PRO A 413 -20.27 -21.76 13.98
N GLU A 414 -19.84 -20.87 14.89
CA GLU A 414 -20.42 -20.68 16.22
C GLU A 414 -21.84 -20.09 16.12
N MET A 415 -22.00 -19.05 15.27
CA MET A 415 -23.33 -18.43 15.03
C MET A 415 -24.34 -19.42 14.47
N LYS A 416 -23.92 -20.44 13.75
CA LYS A 416 -24.78 -21.48 13.20
C LYS A 416 -25.31 -22.41 14.30
N GLN A 417 -24.59 -22.56 15.40
CA GLN A 417 -24.98 -23.39 16.55
C GLN A 417 -25.91 -22.66 17.52
N GLU A 418 -26.01 -21.34 17.42
CA GLU A 418 -26.88 -20.55 18.27
C GLU A 418 -28.34 -20.60 17.80
N ASP A 419 -29.30 -20.74 18.72
CA ASP A 419 -30.74 -20.71 18.44
C ASP A 419 -31.25 -19.26 18.24
N VAL A 420 -30.70 -18.59 17.25
CA VAL A 420 -31.09 -17.23 16.86
C VAL A 420 -31.52 -17.21 15.39
N ALA A 421 -32.77 -16.84 15.15
CA ALA A 421 -33.34 -16.80 13.80
C ALA A 421 -32.54 -15.88 12.89
N ILE A 422 -32.20 -16.32 11.65
CA ILE A 422 -31.47 -15.55 10.62
C ILE A 422 -32.11 -14.18 10.43
N ALA A 423 -33.44 -14.09 10.32
CA ALA A 423 -34.15 -12.82 10.16
C ALA A 423 -33.93 -11.82 11.32
N ALA A 424 -33.66 -12.29 12.54
CA ALA A 424 -33.32 -11.40 13.67
C ALA A 424 -31.90 -10.85 13.52
N ARG A 425 -30.96 -11.69 13.04
CA ARG A 425 -29.58 -11.30 12.74
C ARG A 425 -29.51 -10.28 11.60
N GLU A 426 -30.24 -10.54 10.50
CA GLU A 426 -30.33 -9.61 9.36
C GLU A 426 -30.86 -8.25 9.79
N LYS A 427 -31.95 -8.21 10.59
CA LYS A 427 -32.48 -6.95 11.13
C LYS A 427 -31.47 -6.17 11.95
N LYS A 428 -30.61 -6.85 12.72
CA LYS A 428 -29.55 -6.21 13.53
C LYS A 428 -28.50 -5.58 12.61
N ILE A 429 -28.07 -6.28 11.54
CA ILE A 429 -27.11 -5.75 10.56
C ILE A 429 -27.74 -4.57 9.81
N VAL A 430 -28.96 -4.71 9.30
CA VAL A 430 -29.71 -3.63 8.61
C VAL A 430 -29.79 -2.38 9.48
N HIS A 431 -30.10 -2.54 10.78
CA HIS A 431 -30.13 -1.41 11.71
C HIS A 431 -28.75 -0.74 11.86
N GLY A 432 -27.68 -1.52 12.03
CA GLY A 432 -26.32 -1.01 12.11
C GLY A 432 -25.88 -0.27 10.85
N LEU A 433 -26.16 -0.85 9.68
CA LEU A 433 -25.86 -0.23 8.38
C LEU A 433 -26.67 1.05 8.16
N LYS A 434 -27.96 1.06 8.53
CA LYS A 434 -28.80 2.26 8.43
C LYS A 434 -28.27 3.40 9.32
N ASN A 435 -27.79 3.09 10.52
CA ASN A 435 -27.21 4.10 11.41
C ASN A 435 -25.88 4.64 10.87
N MET A 436 -25.07 3.78 10.25
CA MET A 436 -23.77 4.17 9.67
C MET A 436 -23.89 4.94 8.37
N LEU A 437 -24.77 4.50 7.46
CA LEU A 437 -24.86 4.97 6.09
C LEU A 437 -25.99 5.98 5.85
N GLY A 438 -26.99 6.02 6.73
CA GLY A 438 -28.17 6.86 6.57
C GLY A 438 -29.18 6.38 5.53
N ILE A 439 -28.93 5.24 4.86
CA ILE A 439 -29.81 4.64 3.86
C ILE A 439 -30.20 3.22 4.23
N LYS A 440 -31.28 2.73 3.60
CA LYS A 440 -31.69 1.33 3.73
C LYS A 440 -30.79 0.47 2.85
N VAL A 441 -30.24 -0.59 3.44
CA VAL A 441 -29.43 -1.62 2.80
C VAL A 441 -30.13 -2.95 3.04
N ASP A 442 -30.26 -3.76 1.99
CA ASP A 442 -30.77 -5.12 2.13
C ASP A 442 -29.60 -6.04 2.54
N VAL A 443 -29.89 -7.05 3.34
CA VAL A 443 -28.86 -7.94 3.90
C VAL A 443 -29.29 -9.39 3.73
N SER A 444 -28.36 -10.21 3.26
CA SER A 444 -28.52 -11.67 3.17
C SER A 444 -27.40 -12.35 3.94
N ILE A 445 -27.77 -13.14 4.92
CA ILE A 445 -26.83 -13.96 5.68
C ILE A 445 -26.68 -15.32 5.01
N LEU A 446 -25.44 -15.67 4.66
CA LEU A 446 -25.10 -16.89 3.96
C LEU A 446 -24.49 -17.94 4.89
N GLU A 447 -24.55 -19.20 4.50
CA GLU A 447 -23.84 -20.29 5.16
C GLU A 447 -22.32 -20.06 5.15
N PRO A 448 -21.58 -20.55 6.15
CA PRO A 448 -20.12 -20.46 6.17
C PRO A 448 -19.50 -21.05 4.88
N LYS A 449 -18.47 -20.38 4.36
CA LYS A 449 -17.70 -20.78 3.15
C LYS A 449 -18.51 -20.74 1.84
N THR A 450 -19.60 -19.97 1.78
CA THR A 450 -20.37 -19.74 0.54
C THR A 450 -19.67 -18.72 -0.35
N ILE A 451 -19.11 -17.65 0.22
CA ILE A 451 -18.37 -16.63 -0.53
C ILE A 451 -16.95 -17.13 -0.81
N THR A 452 -16.57 -17.11 -2.08
CA THR A 452 -15.22 -17.54 -2.49
C THR A 452 -14.13 -16.74 -1.78
N ARG A 453 -13.20 -17.43 -1.14
CA ARG A 453 -12.05 -16.80 -0.49
C ARG A 453 -11.09 -16.22 -1.53
N SER A 454 -10.65 -15.02 -1.31
CA SER A 454 -9.62 -14.41 -2.15
C SER A 454 -8.24 -14.80 -1.65
N GLU A 455 -7.45 -15.39 -2.54
CA GLU A 455 -6.03 -15.69 -2.30
C GLU A 455 -5.12 -14.49 -2.70
N GLY A 456 -5.72 -13.37 -3.04
CA GLY A 456 -5.11 -12.11 -3.41
C GLY A 456 -5.96 -10.93 -2.95
N LYS A 457 -6.13 -9.92 -3.80
CA LYS A 457 -6.99 -8.76 -3.51
C LYS A 457 -8.47 -9.18 -3.52
N ALA A 458 -9.20 -8.88 -2.46
CA ALA A 458 -10.62 -9.18 -2.35
C ALA A 458 -11.46 -8.29 -3.28
N VAL A 459 -12.40 -8.89 -4.00
CA VAL A 459 -13.44 -8.18 -4.76
C VAL A 459 -14.66 -8.04 -3.85
N ARG A 460 -14.79 -6.86 -3.24
CA ARG A 460 -15.89 -6.57 -2.28
C ARG A 460 -17.17 -6.10 -2.95
N VAL A 461 -17.08 -5.45 -4.11
CA VAL A 461 -18.22 -4.86 -4.81
C VAL A 461 -18.45 -5.58 -6.12
N VAL A 462 -19.69 -6.02 -6.32
CA VAL A 462 -20.19 -6.55 -7.58
C VAL A 462 -21.21 -5.52 -8.09
N ASP A 463 -20.75 -4.67 -9.00
CA ASP A 463 -21.56 -3.62 -9.62
C ASP A 463 -22.24 -4.17 -10.87
N LYS A 464 -23.55 -4.40 -10.76
CA LYS A 464 -24.37 -4.85 -11.90
C LYS A 464 -24.84 -3.69 -12.77
N LEU A 465 -24.73 -2.44 -12.30
CA LEU A 465 -25.11 -1.25 -13.08
C LEU A 465 -24.18 -1.03 -14.27
N SER A 466 -22.89 -1.34 -14.09
CA SER A 466 -21.87 -1.21 -15.15
C SER A 466 -21.97 -2.31 -16.23
N LEU A 467 -22.66 -3.41 -15.95
CA LEU A 467 -22.84 -4.53 -16.90
C LEU A 467 -23.98 -4.27 -17.90
N ILE A 468 -24.81 -3.24 -17.71
CA ILE A 468 -25.97 -2.92 -18.55
C ILE A 468 -25.60 -2.00 -19.75
N HIS A 469 -24.35 -1.55 -19.82
CA HIS A 469 -23.86 -0.62 -20.86
C HIS A 469 -22.78 -1.22 -21.79
N ILE A 470 -22.81 -2.56 -22.01
CA ILE A 470 -22.03 -3.25 -23.06
C ILE A 470 -22.98 -3.73 -24.15
#